data_e3fd51ad479680b419edf91b3c3e075d
#
_entry.id   e3fd51ad479680b419edf91b3c3e075d
#
_cell.length_a   1.000
_cell.length_b   1.000
_cell.length_c   1.000
_cell.angle_alpha   90.00
_cell.angle_beta   90.00
_cell.angle_gamma   90.00
#
_symmetry.space_group_name_H-M   'P 1'
#
loop_
_entity.id
_entity.type
_entity.pdbx_description
1 polymer ?
#
loop_
_entity_poly.entity_id
_entity_poly.type
_entity_poly.pdbx_seq_one_letter_code
_entity_poly.pdbx_strand_id
1 'polypeptide(L)'
;MKLATTTADFSAYAKTPAAALALCGKSPFRYIDLNLPHRYMGEDWETITHEAGDTAARLGMTFVQAHAGDFLAGGDPTPKYPELTRAIRACGMLGIPQIVVHAQWDFSVPYPTGMERFFAYNKSLYEKLFPVMEETGVKVLIENSCESNMGAACYFMTGREMAEFLDFVGHPLLGAVWDTGHANCRGNRQYDDLMALRGRLDGVHIHDNDGRCDGHTAPFMGTLDWDSILRGLVDSGYRGYFTFECDNFPMRGGGWPYLRRNDEPETARLQDPSLELKLLAENYLYETGKYLLSQYGAFEA
;
A
#
# COMPACT_ATOMS: atom_id res chain seq x y z
N MET A 1 -4.18 -16.62 6.05
CA MET A 1 -3.66 -15.50 5.20
C MET A 1 -2.39 -15.95 4.51
N LYS A 2 -2.23 -15.59 3.24
CA LYS A 2 -1.00 -15.81 2.44
C LYS A 2 -0.14 -14.55 2.45
N LEU A 3 1.16 -14.71 2.23
CA LEU A 3 2.11 -13.60 2.22
C LEU A 3 2.24 -13.01 0.82
N ALA A 4 2.18 -11.68 0.72
CA ALA A 4 2.43 -10.94 -0.49
C ALA A 4 3.53 -9.88 -0.28
N THR A 5 4.18 -9.47 -1.36
CA THR A 5 5.13 -8.35 -1.38
C THR A 5 4.76 -7.38 -2.50
N THR A 6 5.25 -6.15 -2.43
CA THR A 6 5.01 -5.15 -3.48
C THR A 6 6.17 -5.06 -4.47
N THR A 7 5.85 -4.76 -5.73
CA THR A 7 6.89 -4.40 -6.71
C THR A 7 7.55 -3.05 -6.41
N ALA A 8 6.97 -2.22 -5.55
CA ALA A 8 7.56 -0.96 -5.08
C ALA A 8 8.90 -1.18 -4.38
N ASP A 9 9.06 -2.29 -3.66
CA ASP A 9 10.28 -2.69 -2.97
C ASP A 9 11.53 -2.76 -3.88
N PHE A 10 11.31 -2.93 -5.17
CA PHE A 10 12.37 -2.97 -6.18
C PHE A 10 12.44 -1.71 -7.06
N SER A 11 11.77 -0.63 -6.71
CA SER A 11 11.72 0.61 -7.52
C SER A 11 13.09 1.25 -7.78
N ALA A 12 14.04 1.09 -6.86
CA ALA A 12 15.43 1.55 -7.04
C ALA A 12 16.23 0.70 -8.06
N TYR A 13 15.83 -0.56 -8.26
CA TYR A 13 16.56 -1.54 -9.08
C TYR A 13 15.90 -1.81 -10.44
N ALA A 14 14.65 -1.46 -10.60
CA ALA A 14 13.86 -1.76 -11.80
C ALA A 14 13.19 -0.51 -12.36
N LYS A 15 13.14 -0.41 -13.69
CA LYS A 15 12.55 0.74 -14.39
C LYS A 15 11.17 0.45 -14.99
N THR A 16 10.75 -0.80 -14.98
CA THR A 16 9.44 -1.25 -15.48
C THR A 16 8.80 -2.25 -14.53
N PRO A 17 7.47 -2.39 -14.52
CA PRO A 17 6.79 -3.40 -13.72
C PRO A 17 7.29 -4.82 -14.00
N ALA A 18 7.50 -5.17 -15.27
CA ALA A 18 8.03 -6.48 -15.67
C ALA A 18 9.43 -6.74 -15.09
N ALA A 19 10.33 -5.73 -15.07
CA ALA A 19 11.64 -5.85 -14.47
C ALA A 19 11.56 -6.01 -12.94
N ALA A 20 10.66 -5.28 -12.26
CA ALA A 20 10.44 -5.43 -10.82
C ALA A 20 9.90 -6.84 -10.49
N LEU A 21 8.93 -7.34 -11.25
CA LEU A 21 8.42 -8.71 -11.12
C LEU A 21 9.51 -9.77 -11.28
N ALA A 22 10.44 -9.57 -12.23
CA ALA A 22 11.57 -10.48 -12.41
C ALA A 22 12.52 -10.50 -11.19
N LEU A 23 12.57 -9.42 -10.41
CA LEU A 23 13.29 -9.37 -9.14
C LEU A 23 12.49 -10.01 -8.02
N CYS A 24 11.20 -9.72 -7.89
CA CYS A 24 10.31 -10.40 -6.95
C CYS A 24 10.37 -11.94 -7.14
N GLY A 25 10.48 -12.41 -8.40
CA GLY A 25 10.59 -13.83 -8.72
C GLY A 25 11.83 -14.55 -8.17
N LYS A 26 12.82 -13.79 -7.71
CA LYS A 26 14.01 -14.33 -7.02
C LYS A 26 13.80 -14.50 -5.52
N SER A 27 12.69 -14.01 -4.98
CA SER A 27 12.26 -14.15 -3.59
C SER A 27 11.30 -15.33 -3.41
N PRO A 28 10.98 -15.73 -2.17
CA PRO A 28 9.99 -16.78 -1.92
C PRO A 28 8.55 -16.35 -2.20
N PHE A 29 8.26 -15.06 -2.34
CA PHE A 29 6.92 -14.57 -2.59
C PHE A 29 6.36 -15.02 -3.94
N ARG A 30 5.05 -15.34 -3.94
CA ARG A 30 4.30 -15.71 -5.15
C ARG A 30 3.06 -14.85 -5.36
N TYR A 31 2.68 -14.08 -4.34
CA TYR A 31 1.55 -13.15 -4.36
C TYR A 31 2.09 -11.71 -4.37
N ILE A 32 1.59 -10.91 -5.29
CA ILE A 32 2.19 -9.62 -5.63
C ILE A 32 1.16 -8.50 -5.54
N ASP A 33 1.53 -7.44 -4.85
CA ASP A 33 0.98 -6.11 -5.00
C ASP A 33 1.73 -5.39 -6.13
N LEU A 34 1.03 -5.02 -7.19
CA LEU A 34 1.63 -4.40 -8.37
C LEU A 34 1.61 -2.87 -8.24
N ASN A 35 2.75 -2.26 -8.01
CA ASN A 35 2.86 -0.80 -8.01
C ASN A 35 2.70 -0.24 -9.44
N LEU A 36 1.67 0.56 -9.65
CA LEU A 36 1.29 1.19 -10.91
C LEU A 36 1.28 2.72 -10.80
N PRO A 37 2.42 3.39 -10.63
CA PRO A 37 2.48 4.85 -10.60
C PRO A 37 2.08 5.44 -11.96
N HIS A 38 1.60 6.69 -11.95
CA HIS A 38 1.09 7.37 -13.14
C HIS A 38 2.05 7.34 -14.35
N ARG A 39 3.39 7.32 -14.12
CA ARG A 39 4.39 7.28 -15.19
C ARG A 39 4.29 6.04 -16.10
N TYR A 40 3.67 4.96 -15.64
CA TYR A 40 3.43 3.75 -16.45
C TYR A 40 2.08 3.79 -17.18
N MET A 41 1.25 4.77 -16.91
CA MET A 41 -0.10 4.90 -17.43
C MET A 41 -0.18 5.93 -18.57
N GLY A 42 0.94 6.17 -19.28
CA GLY A 42 1.02 6.99 -20.49
C GLY A 42 0.40 6.32 -21.73
N GLU A 43 0.90 6.65 -22.93
CA GLU A 43 0.39 6.09 -24.18
C GLU A 43 0.67 4.59 -24.33
N ASP A 44 1.78 4.12 -23.78
CA ASP A 44 2.24 2.71 -23.87
C ASP A 44 1.67 1.81 -22.74
N TRP A 45 0.68 2.26 -22.00
CA TRP A 45 0.19 1.56 -20.81
C TRP A 45 -0.27 0.13 -21.07
N GLU A 46 -0.90 -0.17 -22.22
CA GLU A 46 -1.34 -1.52 -22.57
C GLU A 46 -0.15 -2.45 -22.79
N THR A 47 0.88 -1.98 -23.50
CA THR A 47 2.12 -2.75 -23.72
C THR A 47 2.80 -3.06 -22.39
N ILE A 48 2.95 -2.06 -21.51
CA ILE A 48 3.54 -2.23 -20.17
C ILE A 48 2.72 -3.24 -19.35
N THR A 49 1.39 -3.18 -19.45
CA THR A 49 0.48 -4.09 -18.76
C THR A 49 0.66 -5.53 -19.27
N HIS A 50 0.67 -5.76 -20.57
CA HIS A 50 0.88 -7.09 -21.15
C HIS A 50 2.25 -7.68 -20.78
N GLU A 51 3.33 -6.90 -20.85
CA GLU A 51 4.67 -7.33 -20.43
C GLU A 51 4.71 -7.76 -18.94
N ALA A 52 4.00 -7.04 -18.09
CA ALA A 52 3.87 -7.39 -16.67
C ALA A 52 3.10 -8.71 -16.50
N GLY A 53 1.98 -8.89 -17.21
CA GLY A 53 1.18 -10.11 -17.18
C GLY A 53 1.96 -11.34 -17.65
N ASP A 54 2.63 -11.23 -18.80
CA ASP A 54 3.46 -12.30 -19.36
C ASP A 54 4.61 -12.68 -18.40
N THR A 55 5.20 -11.69 -17.75
CA THR A 55 6.28 -11.91 -16.79
C THR A 55 5.76 -12.62 -15.55
N ALA A 56 4.64 -12.19 -14.97
CA ALA A 56 4.02 -12.84 -13.82
C ALA A 56 3.63 -14.29 -14.15
N ALA A 57 2.99 -14.53 -15.29
CA ALA A 57 2.61 -15.88 -15.76
C ALA A 57 3.83 -16.80 -15.88
N ARG A 58 4.89 -16.34 -16.54
CA ARG A 58 6.15 -17.12 -16.70
C ARG A 58 6.79 -17.47 -15.34
N LEU A 59 6.64 -16.60 -14.34
CA LEU A 59 7.23 -16.79 -13.00
C LEU A 59 6.28 -17.50 -12.02
N GLY A 60 5.06 -17.84 -12.44
CA GLY A 60 4.05 -18.45 -11.58
C GLY A 60 3.61 -17.54 -10.44
N MET A 61 3.53 -16.24 -10.70
CA MET A 61 3.08 -15.23 -9.74
C MET A 61 1.60 -14.90 -9.92
N THR A 62 0.94 -14.55 -8.83
CA THR A 62 -0.45 -14.12 -8.82
C THR A 62 -0.53 -12.70 -8.28
N PHE A 63 -1.15 -11.82 -9.04
CA PHE A 63 -1.48 -10.49 -8.54
C PHE A 63 -2.67 -10.55 -7.58
N VAL A 64 -2.56 -9.87 -6.44
CA VAL A 64 -3.58 -9.87 -5.40
C VAL A 64 -4.12 -8.47 -5.12
N GLN A 65 -3.33 -7.48 -5.44
CA GLN A 65 -3.60 -6.07 -5.26
C GLN A 65 -2.75 -5.28 -6.26
N ALA A 66 -3.13 -4.04 -6.51
CA ALA A 66 -2.27 -3.03 -7.12
C ALA A 66 -2.26 -1.76 -6.26
N HIS A 67 -1.26 -0.90 -6.47
CA HIS A 67 -1.14 0.38 -5.77
C HIS A 67 -0.91 1.52 -6.76
N ALA A 68 -1.79 2.52 -6.71
CA ALA A 68 -1.77 3.74 -7.52
C ALA A 68 -1.74 4.99 -6.64
N GLY A 69 -0.75 5.06 -5.71
CA GLY A 69 -0.71 6.08 -4.65
C GLY A 69 -0.58 7.51 -5.13
N ASP A 70 0.13 7.77 -6.22
CA ASP A 70 0.52 9.11 -6.67
C ASP A 70 -0.45 9.80 -7.66
N PHE A 71 -1.61 9.20 -7.94
CA PHE A 71 -2.57 9.77 -8.91
C PHE A 71 -3.45 10.88 -8.36
N LEU A 72 -3.75 10.83 -7.06
CA LEU A 72 -4.53 11.83 -6.36
C LEU A 72 -3.71 12.55 -5.27
N ALA A 73 -2.41 12.24 -5.17
CA ALA A 73 -1.54 12.78 -4.13
C ALA A 73 -1.37 14.30 -4.23
N GLY A 74 -1.32 14.94 -3.08
CA GLY A 74 -1.26 16.38 -2.94
C GLY A 74 -0.06 17.05 -3.60
N GLY A 75 -0.27 18.32 -3.96
CA GLY A 75 0.71 19.16 -4.65
C GLY A 75 0.32 19.52 -6.08
N ASP A 76 -0.33 18.63 -6.82
CA ASP A 76 -1.02 18.97 -8.07
C ASP A 76 -2.53 18.90 -7.82
N PRO A 77 -3.25 20.02 -7.89
CA PRO A 77 -4.70 20.04 -7.68
C PRO A 77 -5.49 19.34 -8.81
N THR A 78 -4.81 18.92 -9.87
CA THR A 78 -5.46 18.27 -11.02
C THR A 78 -5.32 16.76 -10.92
N PRO A 79 -6.37 16.04 -10.48
CA PRO A 79 -6.33 14.58 -10.44
C PRO A 79 -6.08 13.99 -11.83
N LYS A 80 -5.16 13.05 -11.92
CA LYS A 80 -4.78 12.36 -13.16
C LYS A 80 -5.78 11.25 -13.49
N TYR A 81 -7.05 11.62 -13.69
CA TYR A 81 -8.12 10.67 -13.96
C TYR A 81 -7.90 9.78 -15.19
N PRO A 82 -7.40 10.27 -16.33
CA PRO A 82 -7.14 9.41 -17.48
C PRO A 82 -6.17 8.28 -17.13
N GLU A 83 -5.06 8.61 -16.46
CA GLU A 83 -4.05 7.64 -16.06
C GLU A 83 -4.58 6.68 -14.99
N LEU A 84 -5.34 7.19 -14.02
CA LEU A 84 -5.95 6.37 -12.97
C LEU A 84 -7.00 5.41 -13.56
N THR A 85 -7.80 5.87 -14.53
CA THR A 85 -8.73 5.00 -15.27
C THR A 85 -7.98 3.90 -16.02
N ARG A 86 -6.82 4.20 -16.64
CA ARG A 86 -5.95 3.19 -17.27
C ARG A 86 -5.38 2.20 -16.26
N ALA A 87 -4.97 2.66 -15.07
CA ALA A 87 -4.48 1.77 -14.01
C ALA A 87 -5.56 0.78 -13.55
N ILE A 88 -6.82 1.23 -13.38
CA ILE A 88 -7.95 0.36 -13.05
C ILE A 88 -8.24 -0.64 -14.19
N ARG A 89 -8.18 -0.19 -15.46
CA ARG A 89 -8.32 -1.09 -16.62
C ARG A 89 -7.17 -2.09 -16.72
N ALA A 90 -5.93 -1.66 -16.43
CA ALA A 90 -4.77 -2.56 -16.37
C ALA A 90 -4.99 -3.65 -15.31
N CYS A 91 -5.55 -3.30 -14.15
CA CYS A 91 -5.95 -4.29 -13.15
C CYS A 91 -6.97 -5.28 -13.72
N GLY A 92 -8.02 -4.81 -14.41
CA GLY A 92 -9.01 -5.67 -15.06
C GLY A 92 -8.37 -6.63 -16.07
N MET A 93 -7.45 -6.13 -16.93
CA MET A 93 -6.71 -6.95 -17.93
C MET A 93 -5.84 -8.03 -17.28
N LEU A 94 -5.24 -7.72 -16.12
CA LEU A 94 -4.36 -8.63 -15.37
C LEU A 94 -5.10 -9.55 -14.39
N GLY A 95 -6.42 -9.39 -14.26
CA GLY A 95 -7.22 -10.11 -13.26
C GLY A 95 -6.90 -9.71 -11.81
N ILE A 96 -6.38 -8.50 -11.59
CA ILE A 96 -6.13 -7.94 -10.26
C ILE A 96 -7.46 -7.50 -9.67
N PRO A 97 -7.88 -8.04 -8.50
CA PRO A 97 -9.22 -7.79 -7.99
C PRO A 97 -9.41 -6.40 -7.38
N GLN A 98 -8.33 -5.73 -6.98
CA GLN A 98 -8.40 -4.49 -6.22
C GLN A 98 -7.17 -3.61 -6.41
N ILE A 99 -7.36 -2.30 -6.28
CA ILE A 99 -6.30 -1.30 -6.41
C ILE A 99 -6.42 -0.24 -5.31
N VAL A 100 -5.31 0.05 -4.65
CA VAL A 100 -5.23 1.15 -3.66
C VAL A 100 -5.14 2.47 -4.39
N VAL A 101 -6.00 3.41 -4.02
CA VAL A 101 -6.02 4.78 -4.54
C VAL A 101 -6.16 5.74 -3.38
N HIS A 102 -5.11 6.51 -3.12
CA HIS A 102 -5.09 7.48 -2.02
C HIS A 102 -6.19 8.55 -2.18
N ALA A 103 -6.78 8.95 -1.08
CA ALA A 103 -7.67 10.10 -1.05
C ALA A 103 -6.90 11.38 -1.35
N GLN A 104 -7.58 12.35 -1.92
CA GLN A 104 -7.03 13.70 -2.10
C GLN A 104 -7.18 14.48 -0.80
N TRP A 105 -6.15 15.21 -0.42
CA TRP A 105 -6.17 16.11 0.74
C TRP A 105 -5.98 17.58 0.33
N ASP A 106 -6.42 18.47 1.20
CA ASP A 106 -6.28 19.92 1.05
C ASP A 106 -5.73 20.49 2.37
N PHE A 107 -4.54 21.04 2.35
CA PHE A 107 -3.91 21.62 3.53
C PHE A 107 -4.69 22.80 4.14
N SER A 108 -5.67 23.36 3.44
CA SER A 108 -6.58 24.38 3.97
C SER A 108 -7.73 23.77 4.79
N VAL A 109 -7.88 22.46 4.80
CA VAL A 109 -8.94 21.73 5.52
C VAL A 109 -8.34 21.02 6.72
N PRO A 110 -8.39 21.63 7.93
CA PRO A 110 -7.68 21.11 9.09
C PRO A 110 -8.40 19.91 9.72
N TYR A 111 -7.59 18.94 10.15
CA TYR A 111 -8.05 17.79 10.92
C TYR A 111 -8.28 18.18 12.40
N PRO A 112 -9.29 17.67 13.10
CA PRO A 112 -10.40 16.83 12.56
C PRO A 112 -11.63 17.64 12.12
N THR A 113 -11.60 18.95 12.26
CA THR A 113 -12.79 19.83 12.08
C THR A 113 -13.28 19.90 10.64
N GLY A 114 -12.43 19.58 9.68
CA GLY A 114 -12.75 19.60 8.25
C GLY A 114 -13.23 18.25 7.68
N MET A 115 -13.47 17.21 8.49
CA MET A 115 -13.75 15.86 8.00
C MET A 115 -15.00 15.77 7.13
N GLU A 116 -16.06 16.51 7.44
CA GLU A 116 -17.28 16.55 6.59
C GLU A 116 -16.95 17.07 5.18
N ARG A 117 -16.19 18.16 5.08
CA ARG A 117 -15.75 18.71 3.79
C ARG A 117 -14.81 17.75 3.07
N PHE A 118 -13.90 17.10 3.79
CA PHE A 118 -13.00 16.08 3.25
C PHE A 118 -13.78 14.90 2.67
N PHE A 119 -14.79 14.39 3.37
CA PHE A 119 -15.66 13.31 2.90
C PHE A 119 -16.41 13.71 1.64
N ALA A 120 -17.08 14.86 1.64
CA ALA A 120 -17.84 15.34 0.49
C ALA A 120 -16.95 15.50 -0.75
N TYR A 121 -15.76 16.06 -0.58
CA TYR A 121 -14.79 16.24 -1.65
C TYR A 121 -14.32 14.89 -2.21
N ASN A 122 -13.86 13.99 -1.37
CA ASN A 122 -13.37 12.69 -1.81
C ASN A 122 -14.48 11.81 -2.39
N LYS A 123 -15.69 11.87 -1.88
CA LYS A 123 -16.85 11.22 -2.53
C LYS A 123 -16.95 11.67 -3.99
N SER A 124 -16.90 12.97 -4.26
CA SER A 124 -16.99 13.49 -5.63
C SER A 124 -15.82 13.05 -6.53
N LEU A 125 -14.66 12.72 -5.94
CA LEU A 125 -13.51 12.19 -6.68
C LEU A 125 -13.69 10.72 -7.01
N TYR A 126 -14.06 9.89 -6.02
CA TYR A 126 -14.26 8.45 -6.24
C TYR A 126 -15.47 8.16 -7.13
N GLU A 127 -16.54 8.94 -7.06
CA GLU A 127 -17.70 8.82 -7.96
C GLU A 127 -17.32 8.86 -9.46
N LYS A 128 -16.28 9.60 -9.81
CA LYS A 128 -15.77 9.63 -11.21
C LYS A 128 -15.11 8.32 -11.64
N LEU A 129 -14.72 7.47 -10.68
CA LEU A 129 -14.10 6.16 -10.96
C LEU A 129 -15.14 5.04 -11.03
N PHE A 130 -16.38 5.24 -10.53
CA PHE A 130 -17.38 4.20 -10.51
C PHE A 130 -17.64 3.57 -11.89
N PRO A 131 -17.73 4.32 -13.01
CA PRO A 131 -17.94 3.70 -14.30
C PRO A 131 -16.85 2.69 -14.70
N VAL A 132 -15.58 3.00 -14.44
CA VAL A 132 -14.48 2.06 -14.77
C VAL A 132 -14.39 0.92 -13.76
N MET A 133 -14.71 1.16 -12.49
CA MET A 133 -14.80 0.10 -11.47
C MET A 133 -15.89 -0.90 -11.83
N GLU A 134 -17.07 -0.43 -12.27
CA GLU A 134 -18.20 -1.28 -12.71
C GLU A 134 -17.88 -2.01 -14.02
N GLU A 135 -17.21 -1.33 -14.97
CA GLU A 135 -16.74 -1.93 -16.25
C GLU A 135 -15.79 -3.11 -16.01
N THR A 136 -14.86 -2.96 -15.07
CA THR A 136 -13.77 -3.92 -14.85
C THR A 136 -14.03 -4.91 -13.71
N GLY A 137 -14.96 -4.60 -12.81
CA GLY A 137 -15.17 -5.33 -11.57
C GLY A 137 -14.05 -5.12 -10.53
N VAL A 138 -13.11 -4.20 -10.77
CA VAL A 138 -11.98 -3.91 -9.89
C VAL A 138 -12.45 -3.04 -8.73
N LYS A 139 -12.15 -3.48 -7.51
CA LYS A 139 -12.44 -2.71 -6.29
C LYS A 139 -11.36 -1.66 -6.08
N VAL A 140 -11.76 -0.43 -5.74
CA VAL A 140 -10.85 0.63 -5.29
C VAL A 140 -10.80 0.63 -3.76
N LEU A 141 -9.58 0.68 -3.20
CA LEU A 141 -9.35 0.71 -1.76
C LEU A 141 -8.87 2.09 -1.34
N ILE A 142 -9.52 2.66 -0.32
CA ILE A 142 -8.98 3.81 0.42
C ILE A 142 -7.94 3.32 1.43
N GLU A 143 -7.00 4.19 1.81
CA GLU A 143 -5.94 3.89 2.76
C GLU A 143 -5.90 4.91 3.89
N ASN A 144 -5.58 4.47 5.12
CA ASN A 144 -5.27 5.39 6.23
C ASN A 144 -3.90 6.03 6.05
N SER A 145 -3.68 7.16 6.75
CA SER A 145 -2.38 7.82 6.83
C SER A 145 -2.14 8.37 8.24
N CYS A 146 -1.18 9.26 8.39
CA CYS A 146 -0.77 9.83 9.67
C CYS A 146 -0.36 11.30 9.54
N GLU A 147 -0.25 12.00 10.67
CA GLU A 147 0.13 13.41 10.69
C GLU A 147 1.56 13.65 10.18
N SER A 148 2.47 12.68 10.29
CA SER A 148 3.82 12.83 9.72
C SER A 148 3.79 12.99 8.20
N ASN A 149 2.79 12.41 7.53
CA ASN A 149 2.60 12.50 6.08
C ASN A 149 1.66 13.66 5.70
N MET A 150 0.57 13.84 6.45
CA MET A 150 -0.52 14.77 6.12
C MET A 150 -0.43 16.11 6.84
N GLY A 151 0.50 16.27 7.81
CA GLY A 151 0.55 17.47 8.65
C GLY A 151 -0.78 17.69 9.37
N ALA A 152 -1.34 18.89 9.25
CA ALA A 152 -2.63 19.24 9.84
C ALA A 152 -3.83 19.03 8.88
N ALA A 153 -3.63 18.51 7.68
CA ALA A 153 -4.69 18.30 6.71
C ALA A 153 -5.62 17.16 7.13
N CYS A 154 -6.90 17.24 6.74
CA CYS A 154 -7.81 16.11 6.89
C CYS A 154 -7.39 14.93 6.01
N TYR A 155 -7.39 13.77 6.62
CA TYR A 155 -7.22 12.48 5.95
C TYR A 155 -7.84 11.38 6.81
N PHE A 156 -7.87 10.13 6.30
CA PHE A 156 -8.27 8.97 7.10
C PHE A 156 -7.15 8.61 8.07
N MET A 157 -7.38 8.84 9.34
CA MET A 157 -6.41 8.58 10.41
C MET A 157 -6.78 7.37 11.27
N THR A 158 -8.05 6.94 11.21
CA THR A 158 -8.57 5.84 12.01
C THR A 158 -9.44 4.90 11.18
N GLY A 159 -9.53 3.64 11.61
CA GLY A 159 -10.43 2.66 10.98
C GLY A 159 -11.90 3.07 11.06
N ARG A 160 -12.29 3.83 12.09
CA ARG A 160 -13.66 4.37 12.21
C ARG A 160 -13.94 5.39 11.11
N GLU A 161 -13.05 6.36 10.88
CA GLU A 161 -13.23 7.36 9.83
C GLU A 161 -13.33 6.71 8.43
N MET A 162 -12.52 5.70 8.19
CA MET A 162 -12.59 4.92 6.95
C MET A 162 -13.94 4.21 6.82
N ALA A 163 -14.42 3.54 7.87
CA ALA A 163 -15.71 2.86 7.86
C ALA A 163 -16.86 3.85 7.64
N GLU A 164 -16.84 5.00 8.32
CA GLU A 164 -17.84 6.07 8.15
C GLU A 164 -17.84 6.63 6.72
N PHE A 165 -16.68 6.81 6.12
CA PHE A 165 -16.58 7.25 4.72
C PHE A 165 -17.12 6.21 3.74
N LEU A 166 -16.79 4.94 3.91
CA LEU A 166 -17.31 3.86 3.07
C LEU A 166 -18.84 3.78 3.15
N ASP A 167 -19.42 3.93 4.34
CA ASP A 167 -20.88 3.99 4.53
C ASP A 167 -21.48 5.25 3.90
N PHE A 168 -20.81 6.40 3.99
CA PHE A 168 -21.22 7.67 3.39
C PHE A 168 -21.24 7.62 1.85
N VAL A 169 -20.28 6.92 1.24
CA VAL A 169 -20.22 6.73 -0.22
C VAL A 169 -21.21 5.65 -0.66
N GLY A 170 -21.22 4.48 0.02
CA GLY A 170 -22.17 3.40 -0.19
C GLY A 170 -21.96 2.62 -1.50
N HIS A 171 -20.75 2.61 -2.09
CA HIS A 171 -20.48 1.89 -3.34
C HIS A 171 -19.89 0.51 -3.08
N PRO A 172 -20.39 -0.59 -3.66
CA PRO A 172 -19.95 -1.96 -3.34
C PRO A 172 -18.51 -2.29 -3.77
N LEU A 173 -17.98 -1.56 -4.76
CA LEU A 173 -16.61 -1.70 -5.21
C LEU A 173 -15.65 -0.68 -4.56
N LEU A 174 -16.05 0.00 -3.48
CA LEU A 174 -15.16 0.79 -2.66
C LEU A 174 -14.91 0.06 -1.34
N GLY A 175 -13.65 -0.13 -0.97
CA GLY A 175 -13.21 -0.85 0.23
C GLY A 175 -12.06 -0.16 0.93
N ALA A 176 -11.46 -0.83 1.91
CA ALA A 176 -10.35 -0.31 2.70
C ALA A 176 -9.12 -1.21 2.66
N VAL A 177 -7.95 -0.60 2.60
CA VAL A 177 -6.67 -1.17 2.98
C VAL A 177 -6.20 -0.50 4.27
N TRP A 178 -5.69 -1.27 5.22
CA TRP A 178 -5.13 -0.76 6.47
C TRP A 178 -3.61 -0.82 6.44
N ASP A 179 -2.99 0.34 6.56
CA ASP A 179 -1.53 0.46 6.71
C ASP A 179 -1.14 0.50 8.18
N THR A 180 -0.31 -0.48 8.58
CA THR A 180 0.10 -0.68 9.97
C THR A 180 1.13 0.35 10.43
N GLY A 181 2.00 0.79 9.55
CA GLY A 181 3.02 1.78 9.87
C GLY A 181 2.44 3.19 9.99
N HIS A 182 1.53 3.58 9.12
CA HIS A 182 0.79 4.83 9.25
C HIS A 182 0.05 4.89 10.59
N ALA A 183 -0.63 3.80 10.97
CA ALA A 183 -1.31 3.71 12.24
C ALA A 183 -0.36 3.80 13.45
N ASN A 184 0.86 3.28 13.33
CA ASN A 184 1.89 3.41 14.37
C ASN A 184 2.35 4.86 14.54
N CYS A 185 2.61 5.57 13.44
CA CYS A 185 2.96 7.00 13.48
C CYS A 185 1.85 7.85 14.12
N ARG A 186 0.59 7.46 13.94
CA ARG A 186 -0.56 8.09 14.58
C ARG A 186 -0.66 7.73 16.07
N GLY A 187 -0.08 6.61 16.50
CA GLY A 187 -0.21 6.06 17.85
C GLY A 187 -1.57 5.38 18.10
N ASN A 188 -2.18 4.85 17.05
CA ASN A 188 -3.47 4.16 17.12
C ASN A 188 -3.40 2.84 17.87
N ARG A 189 -4.52 2.50 18.53
CA ARG A 189 -4.74 1.13 19.01
C ARG A 189 -5.24 0.29 17.84
N GLN A 190 -4.31 -0.33 17.09
CA GLN A 190 -4.60 -0.98 15.82
C GLN A 190 -5.66 -2.08 15.91
N TYR A 191 -5.76 -2.77 17.05
CA TYR A 191 -6.86 -3.72 17.27
C TYR A 191 -8.24 -3.06 17.11
N ASP A 192 -8.44 -1.90 17.75
CA ASP A 192 -9.73 -1.20 17.73
C ASP A 192 -10.08 -0.70 16.31
N ASP A 193 -9.08 -0.20 15.57
CA ASP A 193 -9.25 0.26 14.20
C ASP A 193 -9.58 -0.88 13.23
N LEU A 194 -8.87 -2.01 13.34
CA LEU A 194 -9.13 -3.21 12.55
C LEU A 194 -10.54 -3.77 12.85
N MET A 195 -10.98 -3.70 14.11
CA MET A 195 -12.34 -4.09 14.48
C MET A 195 -13.40 -3.12 13.92
N ALA A 196 -13.09 -1.82 13.83
CA ALA A 196 -13.99 -0.84 13.21
C ALA A 196 -14.16 -1.09 11.69
N LEU A 197 -13.13 -1.63 11.04
CA LEU A 197 -13.15 -2.02 9.62
C LEU A 197 -13.71 -3.42 9.36
N ARG A 198 -14.19 -4.13 10.37
CA ARG A 198 -14.74 -5.47 10.20
C ARG A 198 -15.77 -5.55 9.08
N GLY A 199 -15.54 -6.46 8.12
CA GLY A 199 -16.39 -6.65 6.94
C GLY A 199 -16.20 -5.60 5.83
N ARG A 200 -15.27 -4.65 5.99
CA ARG A 200 -14.89 -3.62 5.00
C ARG A 200 -13.41 -3.62 4.67
N LEU A 201 -12.62 -4.38 5.42
CA LEU A 201 -11.17 -4.52 5.22
C LEU A 201 -10.90 -5.51 4.09
N ASP A 202 -10.38 -5.03 2.98
CA ASP A 202 -10.08 -5.82 1.79
C ASP A 202 -8.57 -6.05 1.59
N GLY A 203 -7.72 -5.21 2.20
CA GLY A 203 -6.27 -5.32 2.12
C GLY A 203 -5.55 -4.82 3.36
N VAL A 204 -4.26 -5.12 3.45
CA VAL A 204 -3.35 -4.54 4.46
C VAL A 204 -2.02 -4.21 3.81
N HIS A 205 -1.39 -3.12 4.28
CA HIS A 205 0.03 -2.82 4.07
C HIS A 205 0.78 -3.02 5.38
N ILE A 206 1.80 -3.85 5.32
CA ILE A 206 2.55 -4.31 6.49
C ILE A 206 3.97 -3.78 6.42
N HIS A 207 4.27 -2.86 7.28
CA HIS A 207 5.62 -2.39 7.57
C HIS A 207 5.71 -1.87 9.00
N ASP A 208 6.91 -1.70 9.50
CA ASP A 208 7.19 -1.16 10.84
C ASP A 208 7.86 0.21 10.73
N ASN A 209 7.89 0.94 11.83
CA ASN A 209 8.59 2.21 11.96
C ASN A 209 8.79 2.58 13.44
N ASP A 210 9.41 3.73 13.71
CA ASP A 210 9.69 4.20 15.07
C ASP A 210 8.53 4.95 15.75
N GLY A 211 7.36 4.99 15.12
CA GLY A 211 6.20 5.74 15.59
C GLY A 211 6.28 7.26 15.38
N ARG A 212 7.27 7.74 14.60
CA ARG A 212 7.47 9.18 14.33
C ARG A 212 7.45 9.52 12.85
N CYS A 213 7.99 8.65 12.03
CA CYS A 213 8.03 8.82 10.59
C CYS A 213 7.65 7.53 9.88
N ASP A 214 7.12 7.68 8.69
CA ASP A 214 6.71 6.60 7.82
C ASP A 214 7.94 5.87 7.26
N GLY A 215 8.40 4.87 8.00
CA GLY A 215 9.74 4.30 7.84
C GLY A 215 9.83 3.12 6.88
N HIS A 216 8.72 2.47 6.55
CA HIS A 216 8.65 1.30 5.67
C HIS A 216 9.75 0.25 5.93
N THR A 217 10.00 -0.07 7.21
CA THR A 217 10.99 -1.08 7.60
C THR A 217 10.33 -2.43 7.93
N ALA A 218 11.16 -3.45 8.16
CA ALA A 218 10.66 -4.78 8.46
C ALA A 218 10.01 -4.89 9.86
N PRO A 219 9.07 -5.82 10.06
CA PRO A 219 8.57 -6.16 11.39
C PRO A 219 9.72 -6.43 12.38
N PHE A 220 9.52 -5.97 13.64
CA PHE A 220 10.48 -6.00 14.75
C PHE A 220 11.65 -5.02 14.63
N MET A 221 11.69 -4.20 13.57
CA MET A 221 12.71 -3.15 13.45
C MET A 221 12.23 -1.78 13.97
N GLY A 222 10.98 -1.71 14.38
CA GLY A 222 10.33 -0.50 14.90
C GLY A 222 9.63 -0.75 16.24
N THR A 223 8.47 -0.15 16.42
CA THR A 223 7.76 -0.10 17.72
C THR A 223 6.34 -0.65 17.66
N LEU A 224 5.93 -1.30 16.57
CA LEU A 224 4.59 -1.84 16.41
C LEU A 224 4.27 -2.92 17.46
N ASP A 225 3.03 -2.87 17.98
CA ASP A 225 2.44 -3.96 18.78
C ASP A 225 1.87 -5.03 17.85
N TRP A 226 2.71 -6.00 17.46
CA TRP A 226 2.35 -7.08 16.54
C TRP A 226 1.24 -7.98 17.08
N ASP A 227 1.16 -8.18 18.41
CA ASP A 227 0.08 -8.94 19.02
C ASP A 227 -1.27 -8.25 18.85
N SER A 228 -1.32 -6.93 19.00
CA SER A 228 -2.52 -6.13 18.77
C SER A 228 -2.99 -6.22 17.31
N ILE A 229 -2.06 -6.09 16.37
CA ILE A 229 -2.34 -6.16 14.93
C ILE A 229 -2.87 -7.54 14.53
N LEU A 230 -2.15 -8.60 14.89
CA LEU A 230 -2.51 -9.96 14.49
C LEU A 230 -3.84 -10.41 15.09
N ARG A 231 -4.11 -10.08 16.37
CA ARG A 231 -5.43 -10.30 16.98
C ARG A 231 -6.52 -9.53 16.23
N GLY A 232 -6.27 -8.27 15.92
CA GLY A 232 -7.22 -7.43 15.18
C GLY A 232 -7.56 -8.03 13.82
N LEU A 233 -6.57 -8.49 13.06
CA LEU A 233 -6.77 -9.14 11.76
C LEU A 233 -7.59 -10.45 11.89
N VAL A 234 -7.25 -11.30 12.87
CA VAL A 234 -7.97 -12.56 13.08
C VAL A 234 -9.40 -12.32 13.57
N ASP A 235 -9.59 -11.47 14.58
CA ASP A 235 -10.88 -11.22 15.21
C ASP A 235 -11.83 -10.40 14.31
N SER A 236 -11.29 -9.52 13.44
CA SER A 236 -12.09 -8.84 12.41
C SER A 236 -12.58 -9.80 11.32
N GLY A 237 -12.03 -11.00 11.24
CA GLY A 237 -12.35 -12.00 10.23
C GLY A 237 -11.63 -11.78 8.91
N TYR A 238 -10.57 -10.96 8.86
CA TYR A 238 -9.79 -10.74 7.65
C TYR A 238 -9.17 -12.06 7.14
N ARG A 239 -9.30 -12.32 5.85
CA ARG A 239 -8.81 -13.53 5.17
C ARG A 239 -8.01 -13.22 3.91
N GLY A 240 -7.68 -11.94 3.70
CA GLY A 240 -6.89 -11.49 2.55
C GLY A 240 -5.41 -11.85 2.66
N TYR A 241 -4.59 -11.06 2.02
CA TYR A 241 -3.14 -11.24 1.98
C TYR A 241 -2.46 -10.36 3.03
N PHE A 242 -1.41 -10.88 3.63
CA PHE A 242 -0.50 -10.14 4.50
C PHE A 242 0.58 -9.54 3.61
N THR A 243 0.30 -8.33 3.11
CA THR A 243 1.07 -7.68 2.04
C THR A 243 2.14 -6.77 2.64
N PHE A 244 3.39 -7.14 2.46
CA PHE A 244 4.51 -6.29 2.87
C PHE A 244 4.69 -5.10 1.95
N GLU A 245 4.95 -3.94 2.54
CA GLU A 245 5.33 -2.70 1.89
C GLU A 245 6.58 -2.13 2.61
N CYS A 246 7.74 -2.78 2.37
CA CYS A 246 8.98 -2.51 3.09
C CYS A 246 10.07 -1.98 2.16
N ASP A 247 9.76 -0.97 1.36
CA ASP A 247 10.65 -0.44 0.31
C ASP A 247 11.92 0.22 0.86
N ASN A 248 11.91 0.67 2.13
CA ASN A 248 13.09 1.21 2.80
C ASN A 248 13.95 0.16 3.53
N PHE A 249 13.50 -1.10 3.60
CA PHE A 249 14.28 -2.17 4.23
C PHE A 249 15.20 -2.86 3.21
N PRO A 250 16.51 -3.15 3.53
CA PRO A 250 17.13 -3.03 4.85
C PRO A 250 17.70 -1.64 5.16
N MET A 251 17.93 -0.78 4.20
CA MET A 251 18.58 0.51 4.44
C MET A 251 18.57 1.40 3.19
N ARG A 252 17.41 1.81 2.75
CA ARG A 252 17.33 2.80 1.67
C ARG A 252 17.79 4.17 2.14
N GLY A 253 18.55 4.87 1.31
CA GLY A 253 18.96 6.25 1.56
C GLY A 253 17.74 7.17 1.71
N GLY A 254 17.70 8.00 2.75
CA GLY A 254 16.59 8.89 3.05
C GLY A 254 15.49 8.28 3.92
N GLY A 255 15.43 6.95 4.04
CA GLY A 255 14.47 6.26 4.88
C GLY A 255 14.94 6.09 6.32
N TRP A 256 13.99 6.05 7.27
CA TRP A 256 14.29 5.64 8.63
C TRP A 256 14.77 4.17 8.64
N PRO A 257 15.75 3.78 9.51
CA PRO A 257 16.42 4.59 10.52
C PRO A 257 17.66 5.35 10.00
N TYR A 258 17.86 5.47 8.72
CA TYR A 258 19.09 5.94 8.10
C TYR A 258 19.03 7.39 7.60
N LEU A 259 18.00 8.17 7.99
CA LEU A 259 17.78 9.56 7.59
C LEU A 259 19.03 10.45 7.68
N ARG A 260 19.77 10.35 8.78
CA ARG A 260 20.99 11.17 9.00
C ARG A 260 22.18 10.82 8.10
N ARG A 261 22.06 9.80 7.24
CA ARG A 261 23.10 9.48 6.24
C ARG A 261 22.97 10.32 4.97
N ASN A 262 21.89 11.08 4.86
CA ASN A 262 21.60 11.94 3.73
C ASN A 262 21.96 13.40 3.97
N ASP A 263 22.56 13.74 5.11
CA ASP A 263 22.99 15.12 5.41
C ASP A 263 23.98 15.65 4.37
N GLU A 264 24.71 14.74 3.71
CA GLU A 264 25.63 15.04 2.61
C GLU A 264 25.44 14.05 1.45
N PRO A 265 24.38 14.15 0.65
CA PRO A 265 24.03 13.15 -0.37
C PRO A 265 25.11 12.97 -1.44
N GLU A 266 25.93 14.00 -1.74
CA GLU A 266 27.01 13.92 -2.72
C GLU A 266 28.18 13.04 -2.25
N THR A 267 28.35 12.88 -0.96
CA THR A 267 29.40 12.06 -0.34
C THR A 267 28.90 10.74 0.20
N ALA A 268 27.58 10.56 0.31
CA ALA A 268 26.95 9.35 0.83
C ALA A 268 27.21 8.16 -0.11
N ARG A 269 27.88 7.12 0.40
CA ARG A 269 28.18 5.89 -0.33
C ARG A 269 27.21 4.74 -0.04
N LEU A 270 26.40 4.87 0.99
CA LEU A 270 25.44 3.86 1.45
C LEU A 270 24.02 4.39 1.21
N GLN A 271 23.67 4.65 -0.05
CA GLN A 271 22.33 5.13 -0.40
C GLN A 271 21.37 3.97 -0.56
N ASP A 272 21.62 3.11 -1.54
CA ASP A 272 20.82 1.92 -1.76
C ASP A 272 21.63 0.67 -1.42
N PRO A 273 21.02 -0.36 -0.83
CA PRO A 273 21.70 -1.66 -0.63
C PRO A 273 22.00 -2.32 -1.97
N SER A 274 22.94 -3.26 -1.99
CA SER A 274 23.11 -4.10 -3.18
C SER A 274 21.85 -4.93 -3.45
N LEU A 275 21.62 -5.32 -4.70
CA LEU A 275 20.47 -6.17 -5.04
C LEU A 275 20.48 -7.48 -4.23
N GLU A 276 21.66 -8.07 -3.99
CA GLU A 276 21.81 -9.29 -3.19
C GLU A 276 21.31 -9.06 -1.75
N LEU A 277 21.67 -7.91 -1.16
CA LEU A 277 21.21 -7.57 0.19
C LEU A 277 19.70 -7.31 0.22
N LYS A 278 19.13 -6.66 -0.80
CA LYS A 278 17.67 -6.48 -0.92
C LYS A 278 16.95 -7.82 -1.06
N LEU A 279 17.49 -8.76 -1.83
CA LEU A 279 16.90 -10.11 -1.97
C LEU A 279 16.96 -10.91 -0.65
N LEU A 280 18.02 -10.73 0.15
CA LEU A 280 18.08 -11.31 1.51
C LEU A 280 17.02 -10.67 2.43
N ALA A 281 16.79 -9.38 2.27
CA ALA A 281 15.71 -8.68 2.99
C ALA A 281 14.33 -9.24 2.65
N GLU A 282 14.03 -9.53 1.38
CA GLU A 282 12.77 -10.18 0.97
C GLU A 282 12.62 -11.59 1.62
N ASN A 283 13.70 -12.36 1.68
CA ASN A 283 13.67 -13.65 2.38
C ASN A 283 13.37 -13.47 3.88
N TYR A 284 13.97 -12.46 4.52
CA TYR A 284 13.70 -12.13 5.91
C TYR A 284 12.22 -11.75 6.12
N LEU A 285 11.65 -10.91 5.27
CA LEU A 285 10.24 -10.53 5.33
C LEU A 285 9.32 -11.75 5.21
N TYR A 286 9.61 -12.66 4.28
CA TYR A 286 8.82 -13.86 4.10
C TYR A 286 8.83 -14.77 5.36
N GLU A 287 10.01 -15.07 5.89
CA GLU A 287 10.12 -15.91 7.09
C GLU A 287 9.53 -15.24 8.33
N THR A 288 9.67 -13.91 8.44
CA THR A 288 9.07 -13.14 9.53
C THR A 288 7.54 -13.13 9.44
N GLY A 289 6.96 -12.92 8.26
CA GLY A 289 5.51 -12.99 8.07
C GLY A 289 4.95 -14.38 8.34
N LYS A 290 5.64 -15.42 7.88
CA LYS A 290 5.29 -16.81 8.19
C LYS A 290 5.32 -17.08 9.69
N TYR A 291 6.36 -16.62 10.39
CA TYR A 291 6.44 -16.72 11.85
C TYR A 291 5.25 -16.03 12.53
N LEU A 292 5.02 -14.74 12.23
CA LEU A 292 3.96 -13.93 12.81
C LEU A 292 2.58 -14.60 12.65
N LEU A 293 2.21 -14.94 11.41
CA LEU A 293 0.91 -15.56 11.12
C LEU A 293 0.77 -16.95 11.73
N SER A 294 1.85 -17.74 11.82
CA SER A 294 1.82 -19.07 12.41
C SER A 294 1.53 -19.05 13.91
N GLN A 295 2.00 -18.00 14.64
CA GLN A 295 1.72 -17.87 16.07
C GLN A 295 0.22 -17.69 16.36
N TYR A 296 -0.54 -17.21 15.38
CA TYR A 296 -1.99 -16.99 15.46
C TYR A 296 -2.81 -18.02 14.67
N GLY A 297 -2.17 -19.09 14.16
CA GLY A 297 -2.84 -20.10 13.34
C GLY A 297 -3.45 -19.54 12.05
N ALA A 298 -2.90 -18.43 11.55
CA ALA A 298 -3.45 -17.68 10.43
C ALA A 298 -2.62 -17.81 9.13
N PHE A 299 -1.47 -18.51 9.17
CA PHE A 299 -0.62 -18.73 8.00
C PHE A 299 -1.23 -19.78 7.05
N GLU A 300 -1.24 -19.45 5.78
CA GLU A 300 -1.57 -20.33 4.66
C GLU A 300 -0.37 -20.35 3.69
N ALA A 301 0.07 -21.56 3.29
CA ALA A 301 1.21 -21.73 2.38
C ALA A 301 0.89 -21.32 0.93
#